data_4665ec5575172c60e644db7235f5de25
#
_entry.id   4665ec5575172c60e644db7235f5de25
#
_cell.length_a   1.000
_cell.length_b   1.000
_cell.length_c   1.000
_cell.angle_alpha   90.00
_cell.angle_beta   90.00
_cell.angle_gamma   90.00
#
_symmetry.space_group_name_H-M   'P 1'
#
loop_
_entity.id
_entity.type
_entity.pdbx_description
1 polymer ?
#
loop_
_entity_poly.entity_id
_entity_poly.type
_entity_poly.pdbx_seq_one_letter_code
_entity_poly.pdbx_strand_id
1 'polypeptide(L)'
;PIASSAASDVYKRQELDINATLMSRAFKKIDNALSRNPDNTALLSLRADAFWKNKEFQKSAGDYRKLVSQNPSVPHYWYQLAEVEGLAGNIRDVHTARAEYFILIGSYEKAEDHLAIARRLSSGDFKKNATIAQRINELKSMQADAEKI
;
A
#
# COMPACT_ATOMS: atom_id res chain seq x y z
N PRO A 1 -22.06 -31.84 24.97
CA PRO A 1 -21.90 -30.62 24.18
C PRO A 1 -20.67 -29.77 24.59
N ILE A 2 -20.35 -29.66 25.89
CA ILE A 2 -19.23 -28.87 26.42
C ILE A 2 -17.87 -29.47 26.04
N ALA A 3 -17.73 -30.80 26.06
CA ALA A 3 -16.50 -31.49 25.65
C ALA A 3 -16.20 -31.30 24.15
N SER A 4 -17.21 -31.22 23.29
CA SER A 4 -17.08 -30.93 21.87
C SER A 4 -16.54 -29.51 21.59
N SER A 5 -16.98 -28.53 22.37
CA SER A 5 -16.51 -27.14 22.29
C SER A 5 -15.04 -27.03 22.70
N ALA A 6 -14.64 -27.65 23.81
CA ALA A 6 -13.25 -27.64 24.28
C ALA A 6 -12.29 -28.31 23.29
N ALA A 7 -12.68 -29.45 22.69
CA ALA A 7 -11.89 -30.12 21.66
C ALA A 7 -11.74 -29.21 20.40
N SER A 8 -12.84 -28.57 19.95
CA SER A 8 -12.80 -27.63 18.83
C SER A 8 -11.85 -26.45 19.10
N ASP A 9 -11.84 -25.94 20.32
CA ASP A 9 -10.96 -24.83 20.70
C ASP A 9 -9.49 -25.25 20.74
N VAL A 10 -9.19 -26.48 21.17
CA VAL A 10 -7.82 -27.03 21.12
C VAL A 10 -7.34 -27.17 19.67
N TYR A 11 -8.17 -27.71 18.76
CA TYR A 11 -7.81 -27.82 17.33
C TYR A 11 -7.59 -26.45 16.68
N LYS A 12 -8.44 -25.48 16.97
CA LYS A 12 -8.27 -24.10 16.47
C LYS A 12 -6.97 -23.46 16.94
N ARG A 13 -6.60 -23.66 18.22
CA ARG A 13 -5.31 -23.16 18.75
C ARG A 13 -4.13 -23.81 18.06
N GLN A 14 -4.16 -25.15 17.87
CA GLN A 14 -3.10 -25.87 17.15
C GLN A 14 -2.98 -25.40 15.71
N GLU A 15 -4.08 -25.18 15.01
CA GLU A 15 -4.08 -24.64 13.64
C GLU A 15 -3.48 -23.24 13.58
N LEU A 16 -3.85 -22.35 14.51
CA LEU A 16 -3.28 -21.01 14.63
C LEU A 16 -1.78 -21.04 14.91
N ASP A 17 -1.33 -21.92 15.80
CA ASP A 17 0.08 -22.06 16.14
C ASP A 17 0.91 -22.58 14.95
N ILE A 18 0.39 -23.52 14.19
CA ILE A 18 1.02 -24.04 12.97
C ILE A 18 1.12 -22.94 11.92
N ASN A 19 0.04 -22.19 11.69
CA ASN A 19 0.01 -21.10 10.72
C ASN A 19 0.98 -19.97 11.11
N ALA A 20 1.06 -19.62 12.38
CA ALA A 20 2.03 -18.63 12.88
C ALA A 20 3.47 -19.08 12.66
N THR A 21 3.78 -20.36 12.87
CA THR A 21 5.10 -20.93 12.65
C THR A 21 5.48 -20.94 11.16
N LEU A 22 4.54 -21.32 10.28
CA LEU A 22 4.74 -21.30 8.83
C LEU A 22 4.94 -19.89 8.30
N MET A 23 4.17 -18.92 8.80
CA MET A 23 4.30 -17.51 8.44
C MET A 23 5.67 -16.96 8.87
N SER A 24 6.11 -17.24 10.09
CA SER A 24 7.43 -16.84 10.59
C SER A 24 8.57 -17.38 9.73
N ARG A 25 8.49 -18.64 9.33
CA ARG A 25 9.49 -19.26 8.43
C ARG A 25 9.46 -18.61 7.04
N ALA A 26 8.28 -18.31 6.52
CA ALA A 26 8.14 -17.64 5.23
C ALA A 26 8.78 -16.24 5.25
N PHE A 27 8.48 -15.43 6.26
CA PHE A 27 9.10 -14.10 6.43
C PHE A 27 10.63 -14.21 6.53
N LYS A 28 11.15 -15.14 7.30
CA LYS A 28 12.61 -15.32 7.43
C LYS A 28 13.27 -15.66 6.09
N LYS A 29 12.66 -16.50 5.27
CA LYS A 29 13.16 -16.82 3.92
C LYS A 29 13.12 -15.61 3.00
N ILE A 30 12.03 -14.86 3.00
CA ILE A 30 11.87 -13.66 2.18
C ILE A 30 12.90 -12.61 2.61
N ASP A 31 13.04 -12.35 3.91
CA ASP A 31 13.99 -11.37 4.44
C ASP A 31 15.44 -11.74 4.10
N ASN A 32 15.81 -13.03 4.21
CA ASN A 32 17.12 -13.50 3.78
C ASN A 32 17.37 -13.31 2.29
N ALA A 33 16.35 -13.53 1.46
CA ALA A 33 16.44 -13.28 0.02
C ALA A 33 16.54 -11.77 -0.30
N LEU A 34 15.75 -10.94 0.36
CA LEU A 34 15.81 -9.49 0.22
C LEU A 34 17.11 -8.88 0.76
N SER A 35 17.76 -9.48 1.77
CA SER A 35 19.07 -9.02 2.24
C SER A 35 20.14 -9.10 1.16
N ARG A 36 20.01 -10.06 0.25
CA ARG A 36 20.92 -10.26 -0.89
C ARG A 36 20.54 -9.44 -2.13
N ASN A 37 19.26 -9.15 -2.28
CA ASN A 37 18.71 -8.37 -3.38
C ASN A 37 17.58 -7.47 -2.89
N PRO A 38 17.92 -6.32 -2.24
CA PRO A 38 16.94 -5.46 -1.56
C PRO A 38 15.88 -4.84 -2.46
N ASP A 39 16.18 -4.74 -3.75
CA ASP A 39 15.31 -4.10 -4.74
C ASP A 39 14.53 -5.10 -5.60
N ASN A 40 14.52 -6.38 -5.20
CA ASN A 40 13.78 -7.39 -5.93
C ASN A 40 12.26 -7.15 -5.79
N THR A 41 11.66 -6.71 -6.87
CA THR A 41 10.24 -6.33 -6.97
C THR A 41 9.32 -7.50 -6.60
N ALA A 42 9.62 -8.72 -7.06
CA ALA A 42 8.79 -9.89 -6.78
C ALA A 42 8.83 -10.27 -5.29
N LEU A 43 10.00 -10.21 -4.66
CA LEU A 43 10.15 -10.49 -3.23
C LEU A 43 9.50 -9.40 -2.36
N LEU A 44 9.62 -8.14 -2.74
CA LEU A 44 8.95 -7.02 -2.05
C LEU A 44 7.43 -7.17 -2.13
N SER A 45 6.89 -7.48 -3.30
CA SER A 45 5.46 -7.71 -3.48
C SER A 45 4.98 -8.89 -2.65
N LEU A 46 5.72 -9.99 -2.66
CA LEU A 46 5.40 -11.18 -1.87
C LEU A 46 5.40 -10.88 -0.36
N ARG A 47 6.37 -10.10 0.13
CA ARG A 47 6.43 -9.72 1.54
C ARG A 47 5.33 -8.73 1.92
N ALA A 48 5.03 -7.77 1.06
CA ALA A 48 3.92 -6.84 1.26
C ALA A 48 2.59 -7.56 1.42
N ASP A 49 2.31 -8.53 0.54
CA ASP A 49 1.11 -9.36 0.61
C ASP A 49 1.07 -10.23 1.88
N ALA A 50 2.21 -10.80 2.27
CA ALA A 50 2.31 -11.58 3.50
C ALA A 50 2.06 -10.72 4.75
N PHE A 51 2.60 -9.51 4.82
CA PHE A 51 2.30 -8.55 5.89
C PHE A 51 0.83 -8.16 5.92
N TRP A 52 0.21 -7.94 4.75
CA TRP A 52 -1.22 -7.66 4.66
C TRP A 52 -2.06 -8.79 5.25
N LYS A 53 -1.82 -10.03 4.81
CA LYS A 53 -2.53 -11.22 5.30
C LYS A 53 -2.35 -11.42 6.80
N ASN A 54 -1.17 -11.06 7.32
CA ASN A 54 -0.86 -11.11 8.76
C ASN A 54 -1.35 -9.87 9.53
N LYS A 55 -2.10 -8.96 8.89
CA LYS A 55 -2.63 -7.70 9.47
C LYS A 55 -1.55 -6.74 9.97
N GLU A 56 -0.33 -6.87 9.47
CA GLU A 56 0.78 -5.96 9.74
C GLU A 56 0.79 -4.81 8.70
N PHE A 57 -0.28 -4.04 8.67
CA PHE A 57 -0.57 -3.08 7.61
C PHE A 57 0.48 -1.99 7.45
N GLN A 58 1.08 -1.50 8.53
CA GLN A 58 2.14 -0.49 8.44
C GLN A 58 3.40 -1.04 7.73
N LYS A 59 3.75 -2.29 7.99
CA LYS A 59 4.88 -2.94 7.30
C LYS A 59 4.56 -3.21 5.83
N SER A 60 3.35 -3.68 5.56
CA SER A 60 2.86 -3.86 4.19
C SER A 60 2.90 -2.55 3.40
N ALA A 61 2.39 -1.45 3.98
CA ALA A 61 2.45 -0.12 3.38
C ALA A 61 3.90 0.31 3.10
N GLY A 62 4.83 0.02 4.00
CA GLY A 62 6.27 0.30 3.81
C GLY A 62 6.83 -0.39 2.56
N ASP A 63 6.52 -1.65 2.34
CA ASP A 63 6.95 -2.39 1.16
C ASP A 63 6.27 -1.89 -0.13
N TYR A 64 4.98 -1.58 -0.09
CA TYR A 64 4.28 -0.99 -1.24
C TYR A 64 4.80 0.41 -1.59
N ARG A 65 5.16 1.26 -0.60
CA ARG A 65 5.82 2.56 -0.86
C ARG A 65 7.14 2.36 -1.61
N LYS A 66 7.91 1.34 -1.25
CA LYS A 66 9.14 1.00 -1.95
C LYS A 66 8.84 0.52 -3.38
N LEU A 67 7.84 -0.33 -3.57
CA LEU A 67 7.40 -0.82 -4.88
C LEU A 67 7.01 0.33 -5.83
N VAL A 68 6.18 1.28 -5.37
CA VAL A 68 5.77 2.41 -6.20
C VAL A 68 6.92 3.38 -6.50
N SER A 69 7.88 3.53 -5.58
CA SER A 69 9.07 4.35 -5.84
C SER A 69 9.98 3.75 -6.90
N GLN A 70 10.09 2.44 -6.95
CA GLN A 70 10.89 1.71 -7.95
C GLN A 70 10.16 1.54 -9.29
N ASN A 71 8.83 1.44 -9.24
CA ASN A 71 7.98 1.14 -10.40
C ASN A 71 6.79 2.11 -10.44
N PRO A 72 7.04 3.43 -10.61
CA PRO A 72 5.98 4.44 -10.49
C PRO A 72 4.92 4.37 -11.59
N SER A 73 5.19 3.68 -12.69
CA SER A 73 4.28 3.54 -13.83
C SER A 73 3.34 2.34 -13.74
N VAL A 74 3.38 1.57 -12.66
CA VAL A 74 2.56 0.38 -12.48
C VAL A 74 1.32 0.72 -11.64
N PRO A 75 0.11 0.85 -12.26
CA PRO A 75 -1.10 1.28 -11.55
C PRO A 75 -1.48 0.35 -10.40
N HIS A 76 -1.26 -0.96 -10.57
CA HIS A 76 -1.60 -1.96 -9.56
C HIS A 76 -0.92 -1.70 -8.21
N TYR A 77 0.35 -1.29 -8.19
CA TYR A 77 1.06 -1.02 -6.93
C TYR A 77 0.48 0.20 -6.21
N TRP A 78 0.09 1.23 -6.94
CA TRP A 78 -0.58 2.40 -6.36
C TRP A 78 -1.96 2.07 -5.79
N TYR A 79 -2.70 1.22 -6.48
CA TYR A 79 -3.99 0.73 -5.99
C TYR A 79 -3.82 -0.03 -4.68
N GLN A 80 -2.89 -1.00 -4.63
CA GLN A 80 -2.61 -1.78 -3.42
C GLN A 80 -2.08 -0.91 -2.27
N LEU A 81 -1.22 0.06 -2.59
CA LEU A 81 -0.74 1.02 -1.60
C LEU A 81 -1.90 1.80 -0.97
N ALA A 82 -2.83 2.30 -1.77
CA ALA A 82 -3.98 3.03 -1.27
C ALA A 82 -4.83 2.19 -0.31
N GLU A 83 -5.07 0.94 -0.66
CA GLU A 83 -5.85 0.01 0.18
C GLU A 83 -5.15 -0.25 1.52
N VAL A 84 -3.86 -0.57 1.50
CA VAL A 84 -3.12 -0.88 2.74
C VAL A 84 -2.89 0.37 3.61
N GLU A 85 -2.71 1.55 3.01
CA GLU A 85 -2.64 2.81 3.76
C GLU A 85 -3.95 3.09 4.51
N GLY A 86 -5.08 2.77 3.91
CA GLY A 86 -6.39 2.86 4.56
C GLY A 86 -6.50 1.94 5.77
N LEU A 87 -6.06 0.69 5.63
CA LEU A 87 -6.04 -0.27 6.73
C LEU A 87 -5.03 0.11 7.83
N ALA A 88 -3.96 0.78 7.46
CA ALA A 88 -2.95 1.31 8.39
C ALA A 88 -3.38 2.61 9.09
N GLY A 89 -4.50 3.23 8.67
CA GLY A 89 -5.01 4.48 9.21
C GLY A 89 -4.36 5.75 8.66
N ASN A 90 -3.60 5.66 7.57
CA ASN A 90 -2.88 6.77 6.95
C ASN A 90 -3.74 7.46 5.88
N ILE A 91 -4.83 8.09 6.28
CA ILE A 91 -5.89 8.57 5.37
C ILE A 91 -5.39 9.55 4.30
N ARG A 92 -4.48 10.47 4.64
CA ARG A 92 -3.89 11.36 3.65
C ARG A 92 -3.15 10.57 2.55
N ASP A 93 -2.38 9.56 2.96
CA ASP A 93 -1.57 8.77 2.04
C ASP A 93 -2.42 7.85 1.16
N VAL A 94 -3.63 7.47 1.61
CA VAL A 94 -4.67 6.87 0.75
C VAL A 94 -4.98 7.77 -0.45
N HIS A 95 -5.24 9.04 -0.18
CA HIS A 95 -5.64 9.98 -1.23
C HIS A 95 -4.50 10.30 -2.20
N THR A 96 -3.26 10.40 -1.71
CA THR A 96 -2.10 10.57 -2.60
C THR A 96 -1.89 9.35 -3.49
N ALA A 97 -1.98 8.14 -2.96
CA ALA A 97 -1.82 6.91 -3.74
C ALA A 97 -2.96 6.71 -4.76
N ARG A 98 -4.21 7.01 -4.38
CA ARG A 98 -5.35 6.98 -5.31
C ARG A 98 -5.20 7.99 -6.44
N ALA A 99 -4.70 9.17 -6.15
CA ALA A 99 -4.43 10.17 -7.17
C ALA A 99 -3.44 9.66 -8.23
N GLU A 100 -2.32 9.08 -7.81
CA GLU A 100 -1.34 8.49 -8.74
C GLU A 100 -1.95 7.34 -9.57
N TYR A 101 -2.74 6.48 -8.94
CA TYR A 101 -3.48 5.45 -9.66
C TYR A 101 -4.38 6.06 -10.74
N PHE A 102 -5.18 7.08 -10.41
CA PHE A 102 -6.08 7.72 -11.36
C PHE A 102 -5.36 8.48 -12.48
N ILE A 103 -4.20 9.08 -12.18
CA ILE A 103 -3.34 9.69 -13.21
C ILE A 103 -2.91 8.65 -14.24
N LEU A 104 -2.43 7.49 -13.75
CA LEU A 104 -1.92 6.43 -14.63
C LEU A 104 -3.00 5.81 -15.53
N ILE A 105 -4.24 5.78 -15.08
CA ILE A 105 -5.36 5.29 -15.90
C ILE A 105 -6.11 6.39 -16.66
N GLY A 106 -5.59 7.63 -16.65
CA GLY A 106 -6.15 8.76 -17.40
C GLY A 106 -7.41 9.39 -16.80
N SER A 107 -7.77 9.08 -15.57
CA SER A 107 -8.93 9.66 -14.86
C SER A 107 -8.52 10.92 -14.08
N TYR A 108 -8.12 11.95 -14.81
CA TYR A 108 -7.51 13.17 -14.24
C TYR A 108 -8.43 13.92 -13.28
N GLU A 109 -9.72 13.99 -13.54
CA GLU A 109 -10.71 14.63 -12.66
C GLU A 109 -10.73 13.95 -11.26
N LYS A 110 -10.79 12.61 -11.23
CA LYS A 110 -10.73 11.86 -9.97
C LYS A 110 -9.40 12.05 -9.24
N ALA A 111 -8.31 12.12 -9.99
CA ALA A 111 -7.00 12.39 -9.42
C ALA A 111 -6.95 13.77 -8.75
N GLU A 112 -7.53 14.80 -9.39
CA GLU A 112 -7.61 16.15 -8.83
C GLU A 112 -8.42 16.17 -7.53
N ASP A 113 -9.56 15.50 -7.48
CA ASP A 113 -10.38 15.36 -6.26
C ASP A 113 -9.58 14.76 -5.11
N HIS A 114 -8.85 13.68 -5.36
CA HIS A 114 -8.03 13.03 -4.34
C HIS A 114 -6.86 13.91 -3.89
N LEU A 115 -6.18 14.61 -4.80
CA LEU A 115 -5.11 15.55 -4.43
C LEU A 115 -5.65 16.73 -3.60
N ALA A 116 -6.84 17.25 -3.92
CA ALA A 116 -7.48 18.29 -3.14
C ALA A 116 -7.78 17.85 -1.69
N ILE A 117 -8.25 16.61 -1.51
CA ILE A 117 -8.48 16.04 -0.17
C ILE A 117 -7.14 15.87 0.56
N ALA A 118 -6.13 15.29 -0.08
CA ALA A 118 -4.80 15.10 0.50
C ALA A 118 -4.19 16.44 0.94
N ARG A 119 -4.36 17.49 0.14
CA ARG A 119 -3.89 18.84 0.46
C ARG A 119 -4.55 19.40 1.72
N ARG A 120 -5.86 19.26 1.85
CA ARG A 120 -6.59 19.67 3.08
C ARG A 120 -6.10 18.93 4.30
N LEU A 121 -5.86 17.62 4.19
CA LEU A 121 -5.34 16.78 5.28
C LEU A 121 -3.86 17.07 5.61
N SER A 122 -3.16 17.83 4.78
CA SER A 122 -1.77 18.22 4.96
C SER A 122 -1.58 19.67 5.45
N SER A 123 -2.63 20.34 5.87
CA SER A 123 -2.60 21.77 6.23
C SER A 123 -1.57 22.11 7.33
N GLY A 124 -1.27 21.16 8.23
CA GLY A 124 -0.26 21.29 9.28
C GLY A 124 1.15 20.83 8.89
N ASP A 125 1.34 20.31 7.68
CA ASP A 125 2.61 19.78 7.18
C ASP A 125 3.04 20.55 5.93
N PHE A 126 3.85 21.59 6.14
CA PHE A 126 4.28 22.48 5.07
C PHE A 126 4.98 21.76 3.91
N LYS A 127 5.88 20.81 4.22
CA LYS A 127 6.62 20.05 3.20
C LYS A 127 5.69 19.18 2.34
N LYS A 128 4.79 18.45 2.96
CA LYS A 128 3.82 17.61 2.25
C LYS A 128 2.80 18.43 1.47
N ASN A 129 2.34 19.54 2.05
CA ASN A 129 1.45 20.46 1.36
C ASN A 129 2.09 21.01 0.07
N ALA A 130 3.35 21.42 0.13
CA ALA A 130 4.10 21.91 -1.02
C ALA A 130 4.26 20.83 -2.12
N THR A 131 4.58 19.59 -1.72
CA THR A 131 4.70 18.46 -2.65
C THR A 131 3.36 18.17 -3.36
N ILE A 132 2.26 18.18 -2.62
CA ILE A 132 0.92 17.93 -3.19
C ILE A 132 0.51 19.10 -4.11
N ALA A 133 0.79 20.34 -3.72
CA ALA A 133 0.52 21.52 -4.55
C ALA A 133 1.28 21.46 -5.88
N GLN A 134 2.55 21.05 -5.86
CA GLN A 134 3.32 20.82 -7.08
C GLN A 134 2.68 19.72 -7.95
N ARG A 135 2.24 18.62 -7.35
CA ARG A 135 1.61 17.53 -8.10
C ARG A 135 0.29 17.96 -8.75
N ILE A 136 -0.49 18.82 -8.08
CA ILE A 136 -1.70 19.40 -8.66
C ILE A 136 -1.37 20.24 -9.92
N ASN A 137 -0.30 21.03 -9.87
CA ASN A 137 0.14 21.81 -11.03
C ASN A 137 0.58 20.93 -12.19
N GLU A 138 1.33 19.86 -11.91
CA GLU A 138 1.71 18.86 -12.91
C GLU A 138 0.49 18.20 -13.55
N LEU A 139 -0.50 17.82 -12.74
CA LEU A 139 -1.75 17.23 -13.22
C LEU A 139 -2.51 18.18 -14.17
N LYS A 140 -2.61 19.45 -13.83
CA LYS A 140 -3.24 20.48 -14.71
C LYS A 140 -2.53 20.59 -16.05
N SER A 141 -1.20 20.51 -16.07
CA SER A 141 -0.43 20.46 -17.30
C SER A 141 -0.75 19.23 -18.14
N MET A 142 -0.84 18.05 -17.52
CA MET A 142 -1.21 16.81 -18.21
C MET A 142 -2.61 16.88 -18.80
N GLN A 143 -3.58 17.46 -18.09
CA GLN A 143 -4.96 17.67 -18.57
C GLN A 143 -4.98 18.58 -19.80
N ALA A 144 -4.28 19.71 -19.75
CA ALA A 144 -4.19 20.63 -20.86
C ALA A 144 -3.55 19.99 -22.11
N ASP A 145 -2.56 19.13 -21.95
CA ASP A 145 -1.91 18.42 -23.06
C ASP A 145 -2.84 17.32 -23.63
N ALA A 146 -3.61 16.64 -22.80
CA ALA A 146 -4.59 15.65 -23.24
C ALA A 146 -5.74 16.26 -24.08
N GLU A 147 -6.17 17.48 -23.77
CA GLU A 147 -7.21 18.21 -24.51
C GLU A 147 -6.75 18.66 -25.90
N LYS A 148 -5.45 18.72 -26.18
CA LYS A 148 -4.89 19.14 -27.48
C LYS A 148 -4.91 18.01 -28.53
N ILE A 149 -5.19 16.79 -28.14
CA ILE A 149 -5.22 15.61 -29.01
C ILE A 149 -6.62 15.44 -29.60
#